data_cc319846dcc387e81fcc47b2c5f994c8
#
_entry.id   cc319846dcc387e81fcc47b2c5f994c8
#
_cell.length_a   1.000
_cell.length_b   1.000
_cell.length_c   1.000
_cell.angle_alpha   90.00
_cell.angle_beta   90.00
_cell.angle_gamma   90.00
#
_symmetry.space_group_name_H-M   'P 1'
#
loop_
_entity.id
_entity.type
_entity.pdbx_description
1 polymer ?
#
loop_
_entity_poly.entity_id
_entity_poly.type
_entity_poly.pdbx_seq_one_letter_code
_entity_poly.pdbx_strand_id
1 'polypeptide(L)'
;MARTQKSTALYPHPFSKAYWQDATAELKDTKMLVITALMIALRIALKPFASYIGPQMAIQTATLATALGAMIFVPVIAIPAALISDTIGFMIFPTGDYFLPFALTEIASTMIYALCFYRAKPSTTRVIIARFLICFLVNIVLQQFIFAWQYTYMGNPEKAKESIMGIMTVARIFKNLFFFPIEAVVITLFLKVLVPVTQRAKLTYDNSANLTFTKKQIAVLALLVVVGIGSAVGYLNYRYDGTSRSADYTDKQRKAINQEMAQLVLDKTDDWDEKTVVCIVDSCYQGLFEQDADYTVSVYILDKEAFAAGQEAAAAKNEKYNMDTLWGYSKSGPKKDPYGSLVKVGEVTFTRNEKTDAIQDWNLIIPE
;
A
#
# COMPACT_ATOMS: atom_id res chain seq x y z
N MET A 1 -32.29 15.67 -40.30
CA MET A 1 -31.11 15.79 -39.40
C MET A 1 -29.93 15.11 -40.06
N ALA A 2 -28.97 15.89 -40.60
CA ALA A 2 -27.80 15.33 -41.24
C ALA A 2 -26.98 14.56 -40.18
N ARG A 3 -26.76 13.25 -40.39
CA ARG A 3 -25.80 12.45 -39.65
C ARG A 3 -24.43 13.09 -39.91
N THR A 4 -23.91 13.80 -38.92
CA THR A 4 -22.54 14.29 -38.92
C THR A 4 -21.66 13.05 -39.08
N GLN A 5 -21.01 12.93 -40.23
CA GLN A 5 -20.08 11.81 -40.49
C GLN A 5 -19.00 11.84 -39.42
N LYS A 6 -18.97 10.81 -38.56
CA LYS A 6 -18.03 10.73 -37.47
C LYS A 6 -16.62 10.71 -38.07
N SER A 7 -15.81 11.71 -37.72
CA SER A 7 -14.43 11.77 -38.17
C SER A 7 -13.69 10.51 -37.71
N THR A 8 -13.04 9.81 -38.63
CA THR A 8 -12.23 8.61 -38.34
C THR A 8 -10.74 8.96 -38.21
N ALA A 9 -10.43 10.26 -38.12
CA ALA A 9 -9.05 10.73 -38.03
C ALA A 9 -8.37 10.24 -36.75
N LEU A 10 -7.16 9.71 -36.92
CA LEU A 10 -6.25 9.38 -35.79
C LEU A 10 -5.29 10.54 -35.60
N TYR A 11 -4.94 10.78 -34.34
CA TYR A 11 -4.04 11.85 -33.95
C TYR A 11 -2.76 11.27 -33.33
N PRO A 12 -1.57 11.68 -33.84
CA PRO A 12 -0.29 11.25 -33.25
C PRO A 12 -0.04 11.84 -31.85
N HIS A 13 -0.62 13.02 -31.56
CA HIS A 13 -0.49 13.75 -30.33
C HIS A 13 -1.74 14.60 -30.01
N PRO A 14 -2.02 14.96 -28.76
CA PRO A 14 -3.24 15.69 -28.35
C PRO A 14 -3.15 17.22 -28.54
N PHE A 15 -2.07 17.74 -29.13
CA PHE A 15 -1.81 19.19 -29.21
C PHE A 15 -2.46 19.89 -30.43
N SER A 16 -3.17 19.17 -31.29
CA SER A 16 -3.86 19.77 -32.43
C SER A 16 -5.24 20.31 -32.07
N LYS A 17 -5.62 21.45 -32.67
CA LYS A 17 -6.97 22.02 -32.50
C LYS A 17 -8.07 21.06 -32.98
N ALA A 18 -7.82 20.32 -34.02
CA ALA A 18 -8.76 19.33 -34.56
C ALA A 18 -9.04 18.19 -33.58
N TYR A 19 -8.04 17.74 -32.82
CA TYR A 19 -8.20 16.74 -31.77
C TYR A 19 -9.27 17.17 -30.74
N TRP A 20 -9.18 18.39 -30.24
CA TRP A 20 -10.10 18.91 -29.25
C TRP A 20 -11.48 19.24 -29.80
N GLN A 21 -11.55 19.69 -31.08
CA GLN A 21 -12.83 19.91 -31.75
C GLN A 21 -13.59 18.60 -31.93
N ASP A 22 -12.92 17.55 -32.35
CA ASP A 22 -13.51 16.22 -32.46
C ASP A 22 -13.91 15.65 -31.10
N ALA A 23 -13.05 15.82 -30.06
CA ALA A 23 -13.36 15.40 -28.70
C ALA A 23 -14.61 16.09 -28.15
N THR A 24 -14.77 17.39 -28.38
CA THR A 24 -15.95 18.13 -27.91
C THR A 24 -17.21 17.79 -28.73
N ALA A 25 -17.06 17.48 -30.01
CA ALA A 25 -18.20 17.07 -30.85
C ALA A 25 -18.78 15.71 -30.39
N GLU A 26 -17.93 14.79 -29.96
CA GLU A 26 -18.37 13.47 -29.45
C GLU A 26 -19.12 13.52 -28.11
N LEU A 27 -19.02 14.60 -27.33
CA LEU A 27 -19.81 14.78 -26.10
C LEU A 27 -21.32 14.76 -26.35
N LYS A 28 -21.75 15.07 -27.58
CA LYS A 28 -23.16 15.07 -27.96
C LYS A 28 -23.69 13.69 -28.37
N ASP A 29 -22.81 12.69 -28.44
CA ASP A 29 -23.20 11.34 -28.84
C ASP A 29 -23.70 10.54 -27.63
N THR A 30 -25.01 10.30 -27.54
CA THR A 30 -25.64 9.54 -26.47
C THR A 30 -25.02 8.13 -26.32
N LYS A 31 -24.61 7.48 -27.42
CA LYS A 31 -23.93 6.19 -27.37
C LYS A 31 -22.61 6.29 -26.59
N MET A 32 -21.85 7.35 -26.82
CA MET A 32 -20.58 7.62 -26.11
C MET A 32 -20.82 7.82 -24.60
N LEU A 33 -21.86 8.56 -24.22
CA LEU A 33 -22.21 8.80 -22.83
C LEU A 33 -22.61 7.50 -22.10
N VAL A 34 -23.42 6.65 -22.74
CA VAL A 34 -23.83 5.35 -22.17
C VAL A 34 -22.62 4.43 -21.99
N ILE A 35 -21.72 4.37 -22.96
CA ILE A 35 -20.50 3.54 -22.87
C ILE A 35 -19.59 4.06 -21.77
N THR A 36 -19.45 5.39 -21.64
CA THR A 36 -18.68 6.01 -20.54
C THR A 36 -19.26 5.61 -19.18
N ALA A 37 -20.58 5.67 -19.00
CA ALA A 37 -21.24 5.25 -17.78
C ALA A 37 -20.99 3.76 -17.46
N LEU A 38 -21.02 2.87 -18.46
CA LEU A 38 -20.66 1.46 -18.30
C LEU A 38 -19.20 1.26 -17.90
N MET A 39 -18.28 2.04 -18.45
CA MET A 39 -16.87 1.97 -18.08
C MET A 39 -16.61 2.49 -16.66
N ILE A 40 -17.35 3.52 -16.22
CA ILE A 40 -17.32 3.99 -14.83
C ILE A 40 -17.82 2.88 -13.89
N ALA A 41 -18.95 2.26 -14.21
CA ALA A 41 -19.50 1.16 -13.43
C ALA A 41 -18.53 -0.03 -13.35
N LEU A 42 -17.93 -0.42 -14.48
CA LEU A 42 -16.91 -1.46 -14.53
C LEU A 42 -15.69 -1.12 -13.65
N ARG A 43 -15.23 0.12 -13.71
CA ARG A 43 -14.12 0.58 -12.87
C ARG A 43 -14.44 0.47 -11.37
N ILE A 44 -15.63 0.89 -10.96
CA ILE A 44 -16.09 0.79 -9.57
C ILE A 44 -16.19 -0.68 -9.16
N ALA A 45 -16.77 -1.54 -9.99
CA ALA A 45 -16.90 -2.97 -9.74
C ALA A 45 -15.54 -3.69 -9.60
N LEU A 46 -14.49 -3.18 -10.25
CA LEU A 46 -13.13 -3.73 -10.16
C LEU A 46 -12.32 -3.20 -8.97
N LYS A 47 -12.79 -2.18 -8.25
CA LYS A 47 -12.06 -1.59 -7.10
C LYS A 47 -11.72 -2.62 -6.01
N PRO A 48 -12.62 -3.52 -5.55
CA PRO A 48 -12.33 -4.49 -4.50
C PRO A 48 -11.36 -5.60 -4.92
N PHE A 49 -11.13 -5.80 -6.23
CA PHE A 49 -10.24 -6.84 -6.75
C PHE A 49 -8.78 -6.38 -6.86
N ALA A 50 -8.30 -5.56 -5.92
CA ALA A 50 -6.89 -5.21 -5.86
C ALA A 50 -6.05 -6.44 -5.46
N SER A 51 -5.00 -6.73 -6.24
CA SER A 51 -4.05 -7.81 -5.92
C SER A 51 -2.96 -7.27 -5.01
N TYR A 52 -3.01 -7.62 -3.74
CA TYR A 52 -2.02 -7.20 -2.75
C TYR A 52 -0.76 -8.06 -2.82
N ILE A 53 0.40 -7.41 -2.91
CA ILE A 53 1.74 -8.02 -2.86
C ILE A 53 2.43 -7.49 -1.59
N GLY A 54 1.86 -7.77 -0.41
CA GLY A 54 2.30 -7.23 0.86
C GLY A 54 1.39 -6.10 1.41
N PRO A 55 1.65 -5.62 2.64
CA PRO A 55 0.71 -4.77 3.39
C PRO A 55 0.34 -3.43 2.75
N GLN A 56 1.24 -2.88 1.91
CA GLN A 56 1.05 -1.57 1.28
C GLN A 56 1.25 -1.57 -0.24
N MET A 57 1.36 -2.76 -0.84
CA MET A 57 1.66 -2.91 -2.26
C MET A 57 0.51 -3.64 -2.95
N ALA A 58 -0.25 -2.92 -3.79
CA ALA A 58 -1.37 -3.48 -4.52
C ALA A 58 -1.34 -3.08 -6.00
N ILE A 59 -1.63 -4.03 -6.87
CA ILE A 59 -1.95 -3.76 -8.28
C ILE A 59 -3.45 -3.50 -8.36
N GLN A 60 -3.80 -2.27 -8.71
CA GLN A 60 -5.20 -1.83 -8.82
C GLN A 60 -5.81 -2.32 -10.13
N THR A 61 -6.68 -3.32 -10.07
CA THR A 61 -7.39 -3.84 -11.27
C THR A 61 -8.27 -2.78 -11.94
N ALA A 62 -8.79 -1.82 -11.18
CA ALA A 62 -9.53 -0.68 -11.70
C ALA A 62 -8.72 0.14 -12.75
N THR A 63 -7.38 0.15 -12.66
CA THR A 63 -6.50 0.79 -13.65
C THR A 63 -6.65 0.19 -15.06
N LEU A 64 -6.94 -1.09 -15.16
CA LEU A 64 -7.17 -1.78 -16.43
C LEU A 64 -8.43 -1.24 -17.14
N ALA A 65 -9.51 -1.07 -16.38
CA ALA A 65 -10.74 -0.47 -16.89
C ALA A 65 -10.52 1.00 -17.29
N THR A 66 -9.72 1.75 -16.51
CA THR A 66 -9.36 3.14 -16.83
C THR A 66 -8.58 3.23 -18.13
N ALA A 67 -7.57 2.38 -18.34
CA ALA A 67 -6.77 2.36 -19.56
C ALA A 67 -7.61 1.99 -20.80
N LEU A 68 -8.52 1.02 -20.68
CA LEU A 68 -9.44 0.64 -21.75
C LEU A 68 -10.46 1.75 -22.02
N GLY A 69 -11.08 2.30 -20.99
CA GLY A 69 -12.04 3.40 -21.11
C GLY A 69 -11.44 4.62 -21.77
N ALA A 70 -10.19 4.95 -21.46
CA ALA A 70 -9.47 6.07 -22.08
C ALA A 70 -9.22 5.92 -23.60
N MET A 71 -9.34 4.72 -24.16
CA MET A 71 -9.36 4.51 -25.61
C MET A 71 -10.73 4.76 -26.23
N ILE A 72 -11.78 4.68 -25.42
CA ILE A 72 -13.17 4.70 -25.87
C ILE A 72 -13.78 6.08 -25.70
N PHE A 73 -13.64 6.69 -24.51
CA PHE A 73 -14.26 7.96 -24.20
C PHE A 73 -13.31 9.16 -24.40
N VAL A 74 -13.90 10.30 -24.66
CA VAL A 74 -13.18 11.53 -24.96
C VAL A 74 -12.47 12.11 -23.73
N PRO A 75 -11.31 12.78 -23.89
CA PRO A 75 -10.56 13.35 -22.77
C PRO A 75 -11.37 14.33 -21.90
N VAL A 76 -12.31 15.06 -22.48
CA VAL A 76 -13.15 16.02 -21.75
C VAL A 76 -14.05 15.30 -20.74
N ILE A 77 -14.53 14.08 -21.04
CA ILE A 77 -15.32 13.25 -20.10
C ILE A 77 -14.43 12.60 -19.04
N ALA A 78 -13.14 12.48 -19.27
CA ALA A 78 -12.22 11.84 -18.34
C ALA A 78 -12.27 12.48 -16.93
N ILE A 79 -12.44 13.80 -16.85
CA ILE A 79 -12.51 14.54 -15.58
C ILE A 79 -13.77 14.14 -14.77
N PRO A 80 -15.01 14.34 -15.28
CA PRO A 80 -16.19 13.97 -14.53
C PRO A 80 -16.27 12.45 -14.28
N ALA A 81 -15.81 11.63 -15.25
CA ALA A 81 -15.78 10.17 -15.07
C ALA A 81 -14.86 9.75 -13.92
N ALA A 82 -13.68 10.36 -13.79
CA ALA A 82 -12.76 10.10 -12.70
C ALA A 82 -13.36 10.52 -11.35
N LEU A 83 -13.91 11.74 -11.26
CA LEU A 83 -14.52 12.25 -10.04
C LEU A 83 -15.69 11.38 -9.58
N ILE A 84 -16.61 11.04 -10.49
CA ILE A 84 -17.77 10.19 -10.19
C ILE A 84 -17.30 8.80 -9.73
N SER A 85 -16.35 8.18 -10.45
CA SER A 85 -15.86 6.84 -10.10
C SER A 85 -15.07 6.82 -8.79
N ASP A 86 -14.37 7.90 -8.43
CA ASP A 86 -13.67 8.00 -7.15
C ASP A 86 -14.66 8.14 -6.00
N THR A 87 -15.56 9.12 -6.09
CA THR A 87 -16.56 9.42 -5.04
C THR A 87 -17.50 8.23 -4.82
N ILE A 88 -18.15 7.74 -5.87
CA ILE A 88 -19.06 6.60 -5.75
C ILE A 88 -18.32 5.33 -5.36
N GLY A 89 -17.14 5.11 -5.93
CA GLY A 89 -16.31 3.96 -5.58
C GLY A 89 -15.86 3.98 -4.13
N PHE A 90 -15.63 5.13 -3.52
CA PHE A 90 -15.36 5.25 -2.09
C PHE A 90 -16.62 5.01 -1.24
N MET A 91 -17.77 5.55 -1.65
CA MET A 91 -19.03 5.33 -0.93
C MET A 91 -19.42 3.85 -0.86
N ILE A 92 -19.14 3.07 -1.92
CA ILE A 92 -19.45 1.64 -1.97
C ILE A 92 -18.37 0.78 -1.30
N PHE A 93 -17.09 1.15 -1.47
CA PHE A 93 -15.93 0.42 -0.95
C PHE A 93 -15.01 1.39 -0.19
N PRO A 94 -15.37 1.78 1.04
CA PRO A 94 -14.57 2.73 1.81
C PRO A 94 -13.21 2.14 2.19
N THR A 95 -12.15 2.90 1.94
CA THR A 95 -10.76 2.55 2.28
C THR A 95 -10.14 3.69 3.10
N GLY A 96 -10.44 3.74 4.40
CA GLY A 96 -10.00 4.81 5.29
C GLY A 96 -10.87 6.07 5.26
N ASP A 97 -10.31 7.22 5.64
CA ASP A 97 -11.01 8.50 5.65
C ASP A 97 -11.05 9.14 4.27
N TYR A 98 -12.22 9.61 3.86
CA TYR A 98 -12.37 10.29 2.57
C TYR A 98 -11.79 11.69 2.61
N PHE A 99 -10.81 11.93 1.78
CA PHE A 99 -10.23 13.25 1.57
C PHE A 99 -10.34 13.63 0.09
N LEU A 100 -11.30 14.49 -0.24
CA LEU A 100 -11.66 14.86 -1.60
C LEU A 100 -10.47 15.22 -2.53
N PRO A 101 -9.39 15.89 -2.07
CA PRO A 101 -8.24 16.17 -2.92
C PRO A 101 -7.57 14.94 -3.55
N PHE A 102 -7.76 13.73 -3.02
CA PHE A 102 -7.29 12.51 -3.69
C PHE A 102 -7.97 12.26 -5.04
N ALA A 103 -9.17 12.78 -5.26
CA ALA A 103 -9.81 12.72 -6.58
C ALA A 103 -8.96 13.39 -7.69
N LEU A 104 -8.07 14.33 -7.34
CA LEU A 104 -7.13 14.93 -8.30
C LEU A 104 -6.15 13.90 -8.88
N THR A 105 -5.72 12.90 -8.09
CA THR A 105 -4.85 11.82 -8.59
C THR A 105 -5.57 10.96 -9.61
N GLU A 106 -6.85 10.69 -9.38
CA GLU A 106 -7.69 9.92 -10.28
C GLU A 106 -8.00 10.68 -11.57
N ILE A 107 -8.29 11.97 -11.46
CA ILE A 107 -8.50 12.87 -12.61
C ILE A 107 -7.21 12.94 -13.45
N ALA A 108 -6.05 13.19 -12.81
CA ALA A 108 -4.78 13.29 -13.50
C ALA A 108 -4.40 11.98 -14.20
N SER A 109 -4.54 10.83 -13.52
CA SER A 109 -4.26 9.53 -14.11
C SER A 109 -5.17 9.21 -15.29
N THR A 110 -6.48 9.44 -15.16
CA THR A 110 -7.45 9.19 -16.22
C THR A 110 -7.20 10.12 -17.43
N MET A 111 -6.86 11.39 -17.15
CA MET A 111 -6.53 12.36 -18.19
C MET A 111 -5.24 11.96 -18.95
N ILE A 112 -4.20 11.51 -18.26
CA ILE A 112 -2.96 11.05 -18.91
C ILE A 112 -3.25 9.87 -19.85
N TYR A 113 -4.03 8.89 -19.37
CA TYR A 113 -4.44 7.78 -20.24
C TYR A 113 -5.25 8.26 -21.44
N ALA A 114 -6.22 9.16 -21.24
CA ALA A 114 -7.04 9.69 -22.31
C ALA A 114 -6.22 10.46 -23.35
N LEU A 115 -5.28 11.30 -22.92
CA LEU A 115 -4.38 12.03 -23.82
C LEU A 115 -3.45 11.10 -24.61
N CYS A 116 -3.04 9.97 -24.03
CA CYS A 116 -2.17 9.00 -24.69
C CYS A 116 -2.94 8.06 -25.64
N PHE A 117 -4.20 7.74 -25.35
CA PHE A 117 -4.91 6.64 -26.01
C PHE A 117 -6.09 7.07 -26.89
N TYR A 118 -6.76 8.19 -26.57
CA TYR A 118 -7.92 8.63 -27.33
C TYR A 118 -7.55 8.93 -28.78
N ARG A 119 -8.26 8.29 -29.72
CA ARG A 119 -8.01 8.40 -31.18
C ARG A 119 -6.54 8.25 -31.57
N ALA A 120 -5.81 7.43 -30.85
CA ALA A 120 -4.42 7.16 -31.11
C ALA A 120 -4.22 5.69 -31.50
N LYS A 121 -3.17 5.42 -32.27
CA LYS A 121 -2.81 4.05 -32.63
C LYS A 121 -2.35 3.28 -31.39
N PRO A 122 -3.06 2.20 -30.98
CA PRO A 122 -2.68 1.44 -29.79
C PRO A 122 -1.28 0.83 -29.97
N SER A 123 -0.37 1.13 -29.04
CA SER A 123 0.99 0.58 -29.06
C SER A 123 1.55 0.42 -27.65
N THR A 124 2.42 -0.57 -27.49
CA THR A 124 3.13 -0.82 -26.22
C THR A 124 3.90 0.40 -25.73
N THR A 125 4.52 1.16 -26.66
CA THR A 125 5.24 2.39 -26.33
C THR A 125 4.32 3.42 -25.67
N ARG A 126 3.09 3.60 -26.17
CA ARG A 126 2.11 4.52 -25.55
C ARG A 126 1.68 4.06 -24.17
N VAL A 127 1.54 2.75 -23.97
CA VAL A 127 1.24 2.19 -22.61
C VAL A 127 2.38 2.48 -21.64
N ILE A 128 3.62 2.25 -22.08
CA ILE A 128 4.81 2.52 -21.26
C ILE A 128 4.90 4.01 -20.91
N ILE A 129 4.73 4.90 -21.89
CA ILE A 129 4.78 6.36 -21.68
C ILE A 129 3.66 6.81 -20.74
N ALA A 130 2.41 6.38 -20.98
CA ALA A 130 1.28 6.74 -20.12
C ALA A 130 1.51 6.29 -18.69
N ARG A 131 1.97 5.05 -18.51
CA ARG A 131 2.23 4.52 -17.19
C ARG A 131 3.40 5.20 -16.48
N PHE A 132 4.47 5.50 -17.21
CA PHE A 132 5.59 6.28 -16.70
C PHE A 132 5.14 7.67 -16.22
N LEU A 133 4.36 8.39 -17.02
CA LEU A 133 3.84 9.70 -16.64
C LEU A 133 2.94 9.62 -15.40
N ILE A 134 2.10 8.61 -15.29
CA ILE A 134 1.27 8.39 -14.09
C ILE A 134 2.14 8.09 -12.86
N CYS A 135 3.11 7.19 -12.97
CA CYS A 135 4.01 6.89 -11.86
C CYS A 135 4.78 8.12 -11.40
N PHE A 136 5.33 8.89 -12.33
CA PHE A 136 6.15 10.04 -12.00
C PHE A 136 5.32 11.25 -11.56
N LEU A 137 4.39 11.73 -12.42
CA LEU A 137 3.66 12.97 -12.17
C LEU A 137 2.57 12.79 -11.10
N VAL A 138 1.87 11.65 -11.10
CA VAL A 138 0.74 11.46 -10.19
C VAL A 138 1.18 10.77 -8.91
N ASN A 139 1.78 9.58 -9.00
CA ASN A 139 2.06 8.80 -7.81
C ASN A 139 3.27 9.32 -7.01
N ILE A 140 4.28 9.92 -7.66
CA ILE A 140 5.45 10.46 -6.96
C ILE A 140 5.21 11.93 -6.64
N VAL A 141 4.93 12.78 -7.65
CA VAL A 141 4.88 14.24 -7.43
C VAL A 141 3.55 14.68 -6.83
N LEU A 142 2.43 14.47 -7.52
CA LEU A 142 1.12 15.01 -7.10
C LEU A 142 0.69 14.43 -5.75
N GLN A 143 0.87 13.14 -5.55
CA GLN A 143 0.44 12.46 -4.33
C GLN A 143 1.19 12.95 -3.08
N GLN A 144 2.44 13.40 -3.20
CA GLN A 144 3.17 14.02 -2.08
C GLN A 144 2.46 15.28 -1.58
N PHE A 145 2.08 16.17 -2.49
CA PHE A 145 1.41 17.42 -2.13
C PHE A 145 0.03 17.15 -1.52
N ILE A 146 -0.69 16.16 -2.02
CA ILE A 146 -2.01 15.80 -1.47
C ILE A 146 -1.87 15.22 -0.06
N PHE A 147 -0.90 14.36 0.21
CA PHE A 147 -0.65 13.86 1.56
C PHE A 147 -0.19 14.98 2.51
N ALA A 148 0.69 15.88 2.05
CA ALA A 148 1.09 17.03 2.85
C ALA A 148 -0.12 17.92 3.20
N TRP A 149 -1.01 18.15 2.22
CA TRP A 149 -2.25 18.87 2.45
C TRP A 149 -3.16 18.16 3.45
N GLN A 150 -3.35 16.85 3.31
CA GLN A 150 -4.14 16.05 4.24
C GLN A 150 -3.58 16.14 5.67
N TYR A 151 -2.27 15.95 5.86
CA TYR A 151 -1.66 16.03 7.19
C TYR A 151 -1.74 17.44 7.79
N THR A 152 -1.60 18.47 6.96
CA THR A 152 -1.79 19.85 7.42
C THR A 152 -3.25 20.10 7.87
N TYR A 153 -4.21 19.58 7.10
CA TYR A 153 -5.63 19.66 7.45
C TYR A 153 -5.97 18.92 8.75
N MET A 154 -5.29 17.79 8.99
CA MET A 154 -5.41 17.01 10.24
C MET A 154 -4.65 17.61 11.44
N GLY A 155 -4.03 18.78 11.28
CA GLY A 155 -3.28 19.44 12.35
C GLY A 155 -1.91 18.79 12.67
N ASN A 156 -1.32 18.07 11.74
CA ASN A 156 -0.03 17.41 11.91
C ASN A 156 1.04 17.93 10.92
N PRO A 157 1.63 19.13 11.16
CA PRO A 157 2.56 19.76 10.25
C PRO A 157 3.91 19.01 10.12
N GLU A 158 4.32 18.25 11.12
CA GLU A 158 5.55 17.46 11.06
C GLU A 158 5.41 16.32 10.03
N LYS A 159 4.31 15.57 10.08
CA LYS A 159 4.02 14.56 9.05
C LYS A 159 3.81 15.17 7.67
N ALA A 160 3.31 16.41 7.58
CA ALA A 160 3.19 17.11 6.30
C ALA A 160 4.57 17.37 5.68
N LYS A 161 5.55 17.82 6.47
CA LYS A 161 6.94 17.99 6.00
C LYS A 161 7.59 16.66 5.62
N GLU A 162 7.43 15.64 6.44
CA GLU A 162 7.94 14.29 6.18
C GLU A 162 7.34 13.70 4.89
N SER A 163 6.09 13.99 4.60
CA SER A 163 5.42 13.55 3.36
C SER A 163 6.05 14.14 2.09
N ILE A 164 6.63 15.34 2.15
CA ILE A 164 7.26 15.99 0.99
C ILE A 164 8.74 15.60 0.84
N MET A 165 9.52 15.67 1.92
CA MET A 165 10.98 15.52 1.89
C MET A 165 11.50 14.30 2.67
N GLY A 166 10.60 13.58 3.34
CA GLY A 166 10.98 12.52 4.24
C GLY A 166 10.99 11.14 3.58
N ILE A 167 11.03 10.18 4.46
CA ILE A 167 11.14 8.75 4.16
C ILE A 167 9.98 8.18 3.37
N MET A 168 8.76 8.73 3.56
CA MET A 168 7.57 8.34 2.80
C MET A 168 7.73 8.61 1.30
N THR A 169 8.47 9.66 0.93
CA THR A 169 8.82 9.98 -0.45
C THR A 169 9.73 8.93 -1.06
N VAL A 170 10.78 8.54 -0.32
CA VAL A 170 11.76 7.54 -0.78
C VAL A 170 11.08 6.19 -0.97
N ALA A 171 10.28 5.74 0.00
CA ALA A 171 9.50 4.50 -0.10
C ALA A 171 8.55 4.51 -1.30
N ARG A 172 7.92 5.65 -1.58
CA ARG A 172 7.02 5.84 -2.73
C ARG A 172 7.76 5.74 -4.07
N ILE A 173 8.96 6.32 -4.16
CA ILE A 173 9.80 6.23 -5.37
C ILE A 173 10.15 4.77 -5.64
N PHE A 174 10.64 4.02 -4.65
CA PHE A 174 10.99 2.61 -4.80
C PHE A 174 9.78 1.74 -5.14
N LYS A 175 8.65 1.95 -4.48
CA LYS A 175 7.40 1.28 -4.81
C LYS A 175 7.02 1.49 -6.28
N ASN A 176 7.03 2.72 -6.77
CA ASN A 176 6.66 3.03 -8.14
C ASN A 176 7.68 2.52 -9.16
N LEU A 177 8.97 2.54 -8.84
CA LEU A 177 10.02 1.97 -9.69
C LEU A 177 9.83 0.47 -9.88
N PHE A 178 9.42 -0.25 -8.83
CA PHE A 178 9.12 -1.69 -8.88
C PHE A 178 7.81 -1.99 -9.62
N PHE A 179 6.72 -1.26 -9.33
CA PHE A 179 5.40 -1.53 -9.91
C PHE A 179 5.24 -1.07 -11.34
N PHE A 180 5.89 0.03 -11.74
CA PHE A 180 5.78 0.59 -13.09
C PHE A 180 5.96 -0.45 -14.21
N PRO A 181 7.06 -1.25 -14.24
CA PRO A 181 7.26 -2.22 -15.31
C PRO A 181 6.23 -3.35 -15.28
N ILE A 182 5.85 -3.82 -14.09
CA ILE A 182 4.86 -4.89 -13.92
C ILE A 182 3.50 -4.43 -14.45
N GLU A 183 3.05 -3.24 -14.05
CA GLU A 183 1.78 -2.67 -14.47
C GLU A 183 1.76 -2.35 -15.98
N ALA A 184 2.88 -1.88 -16.55
CA ALA A 184 2.99 -1.65 -17.98
C ALA A 184 2.82 -2.96 -18.77
N VAL A 185 3.39 -4.07 -18.29
CA VAL A 185 3.21 -5.40 -18.90
C VAL A 185 1.76 -5.87 -18.75
N VAL A 186 1.20 -5.83 -17.56
CA VAL A 186 -0.18 -6.27 -17.27
C VAL A 186 -1.19 -5.49 -18.12
N ILE A 187 -1.08 -4.16 -18.18
CA ILE A 187 -1.94 -3.31 -19.01
C ILE A 187 -1.78 -3.63 -20.50
N THR A 188 -0.54 -3.82 -20.98
CA THR A 188 -0.30 -4.16 -22.39
C THR A 188 -0.93 -5.50 -22.76
N LEU A 189 -0.78 -6.53 -21.92
CA LEU A 189 -1.39 -7.85 -22.15
C LEU A 189 -2.92 -7.76 -22.12
N PHE A 190 -3.49 -7.05 -21.17
CA PHE A 190 -4.93 -6.81 -21.06
C PHE A 190 -5.48 -6.10 -22.31
N LEU A 191 -4.83 -5.02 -22.74
CA LEU A 191 -5.24 -4.29 -23.93
C LEU A 191 -5.04 -5.12 -25.22
N LYS A 192 -4.02 -5.97 -25.28
CA LYS A 192 -3.80 -6.89 -26.43
C LYS A 192 -4.98 -7.82 -26.63
N VAL A 193 -5.64 -8.25 -25.54
CA VAL A 193 -6.83 -9.12 -25.61
C VAL A 193 -8.09 -8.31 -25.92
N LEU A 194 -8.28 -7.15 -25.30
CA LEU A 194 -9.54 -6.41 -25.37
C LEU A 194 -9.66 -5.42 -26.53
N VAL A 195 -8.55 -4.86 -27.03
CA VAL A 195 -8.60 -3.91 -28.15
C VAL A 195 -9.24 -4.52 -29.41
N PRO A 196 -8.93 -5.75 -29.84
CA PRO A 196 -9.62 -6.36 -30.97
C PRO A 196 -11.13 -6.49 -30.77
N VAL A 197 -11.57 -6.73 -29.54
CA VAL A 197 -13.01 -6.83 -29.20
C VAL A 197 -13.68 -5.46 -29.33
N THR A 198 -13.06 -4.41 -28.76
CA THR A 198 -13.58 -3.04 -28.85
C THR A 198 -13.59 -2.51 -30.30
N GLN A 199 -12.62 -2.89 -31.11
CA GLN A 199 -12.60 -2.57 -32.54
C GLN A 199 -13.73 -3.24 -33.30
N ARG A 200 -13.98 -4.52 -33.08
CA ARG A 200 -15.14 -5.23 -33.66
C ARG A 200 -16.46 -4.61 -33.25
N ALA A 201 -16.57 -4.15 -32.01
CA ALA A 201 -17.73 -3.44 -31.49
C ALA A 201 -17.84 -1.99 -31.98
N LYS A 202 -16.89 -1.52 -32.81
CA LYS A 202 -16.80 -0.13 -33.34
C LYS A 202 -16.76 0.91 -32.20
N LEU A 203 -16.08 0.58 -31.09
CA LEU A 203 -15.87 1.46 -29.94
C LEU A 203 -14.54 2.20 -30.03
N THR A 204 -13.55 1.63 -30.73
CA THR A 204 -12.22 2.20 -30.96
C THR A 204 -11.97 2.38 -32.49
N TYR A 205 -11.07 3.27 -32.84
CA TYR A 205 -10.97 3.82 -34.19
C TYR A 205 -9.97 3.13 -35.12
N ASP A 206 -8.99 2.37 -34.58
CA ASP A 206 -7.92 1.80 -35.39
C ASP A 206 -7.89 0.28 -35.35
N ASN A 207 -7.63 -0.33 -36.53
CA ASN A 207 -7.52 -1.78 -36.69
C ASN A 207 -6.06 -2.29 -36.62
N SER A 208 -5.05 -1.42 -36.49
CA SER A 208 -3.63 -1.78 -36.56
C SER A 208 -2.95 -1.64 -35.16
N ALA A 209 -3.46 -2.32 -34.16
CA ALA A 209 -2.84 -2.32 -32.84
C ALA A 209 -1.47 -3.02 -32.86
N ASN A 210 -0.43 -2.34 -32.36
CA ASN A 210 0.90 -2.93 -32.13
C ASN A 210 1.19 -3.04 -30.63
N LEU A 211 0.60 -4.04 -30.00
CA LEU A 211 0.73 -4.31 -28.56
C LEU A 211 1.71 -5.47 -28.32
N THR A 212 2.88 -5.39 -28.96
CA THR A 212 3.99 -6.34 -28.81
C THR A 212 5.22 -5.64 -28.24
N PHE A 213 5.90 -6.31 -27.31
CA PHE A 213 7.13 -5.79 -26.74
C PHE A 213 8.32 -6.05 -27.67
N THR A 214 9.14 -5.06 -27.88
CA THR A 214 10.47 -5.23 -28.50
C THR A 214 11.45 -5.81 -27.48
N LYS A 215 12.51 -6.51 -27.96
CA LYS A 215 13.56 -7.03 -27.09
C LYS A 215 14.18 -5.95 -26.19
N LYS A 216 14.36 -4.74 -26.71
CA LYS A 216 14.88 -3.58 -25.93
C LYS A 216 13.93 -3.17 -24.81
N GLN A 217 12.62 -3.10 -25.09
CA GLN A 217 11.61 -2.78 -24.05
C GLN A 217 11.57 -3.83 -22.95
N ILE A 218 11.61 -5.11 -23.30
CA ILE A 218 11.66 -6.21 -22.31
C ILE A 218 12.91 -6.09 -21.45
N ALA A 219 14.08 -5.85 -22.06
CA ALA A 219 15.34 -5.72 -21.30
C ALA A 219 15.31 -4.52 -20.33
N VAL A 220 14.80 -3.37 -20.78
CA VAL A 220 14.67 -2.18 -19.91
C VAL A 220 13.68 -2.42 -18.77
N LEU A 221 12.52 -2.99 -19.05
CA LEU A 221 11.52 -3.28 -18.01
C LEU A 221 12.04 -4.31 -16.99
N ALA A 222 12.73 -5.35 -17.44
CA ALA A 222 13.35 -6.35 -16.57
C ALA A 222 14.45 -5.71 -15.70
N LEU A 223 15.30 -4.86 -16.27
CA LEU A 223 16.31 -4.12 -15.52
C LEU A 223 15.67 -3.24 -14.42
N LEU A 224 14.58 -2.54 -14.74
CA LEU A 224 13.86 -1.70 -13.76
C LEU A 224 13.26 -2.52 -12.62
N VAL A 225 12.76 -3.74 -12.90
CA VAL A 225 12.30 -4.66 -11.84
C VAL A 225 13.46 -5.05 -10.92
N VAL A 226 14.59 -5.45 -11.49
CA VAL A 226 15.78 -5.84 -10.71
C VAL A 226 16.29 -4.68 -9.86
N VAL A 227 16.41 -3.48 -10.45
CA VAL A 227 16.82 -2.27 -9.73
C VAL A 227 15.78 -1.91 -8.65
N GLY A 228 14.49 -2.03 -8.95
CA GLY A 228 13.42 -1.76 -7.99
C GLY A 228 13.47 -2.70 -6.78
N ILE A 229 13.65 -4.01 -7.00
CA ILE A 229 13.81 -4.99 -5.92
C ILE A 229 15.08 -4.70 -5.12
N GLY A 230 16.22 -4.54 -5.78
CA GLY A 230 17.49 -4.26 -5.12
C GLY A 230 17.45 -2.98 -4.28
N SER A 231 16.84 -1.93 -4.81
CA SER A 231 16.66 -0.67 -4.09
C SER A 231 15.72 -0.80 -2.89
N ALA A 232 14.62 -1.55 -3.03
CA ALA A 232 13.68 -1.79 -1.94
C ALA A 232 14.32 -2.60 -0.81
N VAL A 233 15.04 -3.67 -1.15
CA VAL A 233 15.78 -4.50 -0.19
C VAL A 233 16.86 -3.68 0.51
N GLY A 234 17.69 -2.95 -0.24
CA GLY A 234 18.74 -2.09 0.32
C GLY A 234 18.19 -1.00 1.23
N TYR A 235 17.05 -0.38 0.83
CA TYR A 235 16.40 0.64 1.63
C TYR A 235 15.81 0.08 2.93
N LEU A 236 15.13 -1.07 2.88
CA LEU A 236 14.58 -1.71 4.07
C LEU A 236 15.70 -2.11 5.04
N ASN A 237 16.79 -2.66 4.52
CA ASN A 237 17.94 -3.03 5.34
C ASN A 237 18.58 -1.79 6.02
N TYR A 238 18.78 -0.69 5.26
CA TYR A 238 19.33 0.55 5.80
C TYR A 238 18.42 1.22 6.83
N ARG A 239 17.11 1.22 6.59
CA ARG A 239 16.16 2.03 7.39
C ARG A 239 15.70 1.38 8.68
N TYR A 240 15.52 0.08 8.65
CA TYR A 240 14.90 -0.63 9.76
C TYR A 240 15.89 -1.45 10.56
N ASP A 241 17.17 -1.47 10.12
CA ASP A 241 18.17 -2.38 10.70
C ASP A 241 17.61 -3.81 10.88
N GLY A 242 16.50 -4.05 10.16
CA GLY A 242 15.73 -5.28 10.19
C GLY A 242 14.22 -5.11 10.21
N THR A 243 13.53 -6.23 10.28
CA THR A 243 12.07 -6.28 10.41
C THR A 243 11.68 -6.48 11.87
N SER A 244 10.72 -5.69 12.37
CA SER A 244 10.16 -5.94 13.69
C SER A 244 9.34 -7.23 13.66
N ARG A 245 9.82 -8.26 14.33
CA ARG A 245 9.14 -9.56 14.44
C ARG A 245 8.02 -9.55 15.48
N SER A 246 8.11 -8.69 16.49
CA SER A 246 7.17 -8.68 17.60
C SER A 246 5.73 -8.35 17.19
N ALA A 247 5.55 -7.61 16.10
CA ALA A 247 4.23 -7.27 15.57
C ALA A 247 3.52 -8.44 14.87
N ASP A 248 4.29 -9.40 14.35
CA ASP A 248 3.77 -10.51 13.54
C ASP A 248 3.54 -11.81 14.33
N TYR A 249 3.85 -11.82 15.63
CA TYR A 249 3.66 -13.01 16.46
C TYR A 249 2.17 -13.28 16.69
N THR A 250 1.77 -14.52 16.41
CA THR A 250 0.48 -15.06 16.88
C THR A 250 0.45 -15.09 18.40
N ASP A 251 -0.75 -15.07 19.00
CA ASP A 251 -0.92 -15.14 20.48
C ASP A 251 -0.16 -16.32 21.11
N LYS A 252 -0.10 -17.45 20.41
CA LYS A 252 0.63 -18.65 20.87
C LYS A 252 2.15 -18.45 20.85
N GLN A 253 2.68 -17.86 19.77
CA GLN A 253 4.11 -17.57 19.63
C GLN A 253 4.56 -16.51 20.66
N ARG A 254 3.77 -15.46 20.83
CA ARG A 254 4.04 -14.41 21.81
C ARG A 254 4.11 -14.95 23.23
N LYS A 255 3.17 -15.82 23.59
CA LYS A 255 3.14 -16.49 24.88
C LYS A 255 4.40 -17.31 25.13
N ALA A 256 4.80 -18.12 24.16
CA ALA A 256 5.99 -18.95 24.25
C ALA A 256 7.26 -18.08 24.43
N ILE A 257 7.40 -17.03 23.62
CA ILE A 257 8.55 -16.12 23.67
C ILE A 257 8.57 -15.34 25.01
N ASN A 258 7.45 -14.80 25.47
CA ASN A 258 7.39 -14.09 26.73
C ASN A 258 7.77 -15.01 27.93
N GLN A 259 7.35 -16.28 27.92
CA GLN A 259 7.74 -17.27 28.92
C GLN A 259 9.24 -17.61 28.84
N GLU A 260 9.77 -17.79 27.62
CA GLU A 260 11.20 -18.01 27.40
C GLU A 260 12.04 -16.83 27.91
N MET A 261 11.60 -15.60 27.64
CA MET A 261 12.28 -14.39 28.11
C MET A 261 12.25 -14.26 29.64
N ALA A 262 11.16 -14.65 30.28
CA ALA A 262 11.09 -14.65 31.75
C ALA A 262 12.09 -15.65 32.35
N GLN A 263 12.21 -16.85 31.77
CA GLN A 263 13.21 -17.82 32.18
C GLN A 263 14.63 -17.29 32.00
N LEU A 264 14.90 -16.69 30.84
CA LEU A 264 16.21 -16.13 30.53
C LEU A 264 16.61 -14.99 31.48
N VAL A 265 15.65 -14.12 31.88
CA VAL A 265 15.88 -13.04 32.81
C VAL A 265 16.17 -13.60 34.21
N LEU A 266 15.44 -14.62 34.65
CA LEU A 266 15.67 -15.29 35.92
C LEU A 266 17.01 -16.02 35.99
N ASP A 267 17.42 -16.67 34.91
CA ASP A 267 18.72 -17.36 34.83
C ASP A 267 19.92 -16.40 34.92
N LYS A 268 19.69 -15.13 34.62
CA LYS A 268 20.75 -14.08 34.60
C LYS A 268 20.68 -13.09 35.74
N THR A 269 19.63 -13.16 36.60
CA THR A 269 19.38 -12.21 37.70
C THR A 269 18.87 -12.97 38.94
N ASP A 270 19.61 -12.88 40.03
CA ASP A 270 19.31 -13.61 41.30
C ASP A 270 18.25 -12.91 42.16
N ASP A 271 17.77 -11.73 41.75
CA ASP A 271 16.98 -10.83 42.62
C ASP A 271 15.46 -11.09 42.64
N TRP A 272 14.94 -11.96 41.76
CA TRP A 272 13.49 -12.10 41.58
C TRP A 272 12.97 -13.54 41.77
N ASP A 273 11.82 -13.68 42.44
CA ASP A 273 11.11 -14.97 42.56
C ASP A 273 10.48 -15.37 41.21
N GLU A 274 10.84 -16.54 40.71
CA GLU A 274 10.43 -17.11 39.44
C GLU A 274 8.91 -17.10 39.22
N LYS A 275 8.12 -17.29 40.25
CA LYS A 275 6.65 -17.32 40.15
C LYS A 275 5.99 -15.96 39.98
N THR A 276 6.73 -14.88 40.13
CA THR A 276 6.21 -13.51 40.09
C THR A 276 6.67 -12.72 38.89
N VAL A 277 7.72 -13.15 38.18
CA VAL A 277 8.26 -12.43 37.03
C VAL A 277 7.49 -12.72 35.76
N VAL A 278 7.09 -11.66 35.05
CA VAL A 278 6.44 -11.71 33.75
C VAL A 278 7.23 -10.81 32.77
N CYS A 279 7.74 -11.38 31.68
CA CYS A 279 8.43 -10.63 30.66
C CYS A 279 7.55 -10.43 29.43
N ILE A 280 7.63 -9.25 28.82
CA ILE A 280 6.92 -8.90 27.60
C ILE A 280 7.94 -8.41 26.59
N VAL A 281 8.03 -9.08 25.45
CA VAL A 281 8.87 -8.64 24.33
C VAL A 281 8.23 -7.43 23.68
N ASP A 282 8.85 -6.26 23.85
CA ASP A 282 8.40 -5.01 23.29
C ASP A 282 8.79 -4.89 21.82
N SER A 283 10.00 -5.29 21.47
CA SER A 283 10.51 -5.32 20.12
C SER A 283 11.54 -6.44 19.91
N CYS A 284 11.57 -6.95 18.70
CA CYS A 284 12.58 -7.87 18.22
C CYS A 284 12.92 -7.45 16.78
N TYR A 285 14.11 -6.98 16.56
CA TYR A 285 14.58 -6.53 15.25
C TYR A 285 15.70 -7.43 14.74
N GLN A 286 15.61 -7.85 13.48
CA GLN A 286 16.63 -8.63 12.82
C GLN A 286 16.87 -8.09 11.42
N GLY A 287 18.10 -7.82 11.05
CA GLY A 287 18.50 -7.45 9.71
C GLY A 287 18.16 -8.55 8.68
N LEU A 288 17.80 -8.14 7.46
CA LEU A 288 17.34 -9.07 6.41
C LEU A 288 18.38 -10.18 6.08
N PHE A 289 19.66 -9.91 6.32
CA PHE A 289 20.78 -10.82 6.04
C PHE A 289 21.58 -11.19 7.30
N GLU A 290 21.14 -10.72 8.47
CA GLU A 290 21.79 -10.94 9.74
C GLU A 290 21.24 -12.18 10.44
N GLN A 291 22.09 -12.82 11.24
CA GLN A 291 21.69 -13.95 12.06
C GLN A 291 21.40 -13.52 13.50
N ASP A 292 21.77 -12.30 13.84
CA ASP A 292 21.59 -11.71 15.15
C ASP A 292 20.31 -10.86 15.16
N ALA A 293 19.56 -10.96 16.24
CA ALA A 293 18.33 -10.20 16.46
C ALA A 293 18.44 -9.41 17.77
N ASP A 294 18.07 -8.13 17.71
CA ASP A 294 18.06 -7.24 18.88
C ASP A 294 16.72 -7.30 19.59
N TYR A 295 16.74 -7.63 20.86
CA TYR A 295 15.57 -7.75 21.70
C TYR A 295 15.47 -6.61 22.71
N THR A 296 14.26 -6.08 22.87
CA THR A 296 13.90 -5.21 23.99
C THR A 296 12.75 -5.88 24.73
N VAL A 297 12.96 -6.14 26.01
CA VAL A 297 12.02 -6.89 26.85
C VAL A 297 11.71 -6.09 28.10
N SER A 298 10.43 -5.76 28.31
CA SER A 298 9.96 -5.18 29.57
C SER A 298 9.76 -6.27 30.61
N VAL A 299 10.31 -6.05 31.81
CA VAL A 299 10.22 -6.95 32.95
C VAL A 299 9.19 -6.41 33.95
N TYR A 300 8.27 -7.25 34.31
CA TYR A 300 7.20 -6.95 35.28
C TYR A 300 7.22 -7.94 36.44
N ILE A 301 6.82 -7.45 37.62
CA ILE A 301 6.47 -8.30 38.75
C ILE A 301 4.94 -8.33 38.88
N LEU A 302 4.40 -9.52 39.12
CA LEU A 302 2.99 -9.73 39.35
C LEU A 302 2.59 -9.25 40.75
N ASP A 303 1.73 -8.25 40.82
CA ASP A 303 1.03 -7.91 42.05
C ASP A 303 -0.07 -8.96 42.32
N LYS A 304 0.13 -9.82 43.33
CA LYS A 304 -0.76 -10.95 43.63
C LYS A 304 -2.14 -10.48 44.11
N GLU A 305 -2.22 -9.35 44.81
CA GLU A 305 -3.49 -8.81 45.30
C GLU A 305 -4.31 -8.20 44.18
N ALA A 306 -3.68 -7.36 43.33
CA ALA A 306 -4.31 -6.80 42.18
C ALA A 306 -4.73 -7.88 41.17
N PHE A 307 -3.94 -8.94 41.01
CA PHE A 307 -4.27 -10.08 40.16
C PHE A 307 -5.49 -10.85 40.65
N ALA A 308 -5.59 -11.15 41.95
CA ALA A 308 -6.74 -11.82 42.54
C ALA A 308 -8.02 -10.97 42.39
N ALA A 309 -7.96 -9.69 42.72
CA ALA A 309 -9.06 -8.75 42.52
C ALA A 309 -9.48 -8.66 41.04
N GLY A 310 -8.50 -8.64 40.10
CA GLY A 310 -8.74 -8.67 38.67
C GLY A 310 -9.44 -9.94 38.21
N GLN A 311 -9.11 -11.10 38.77
CA GLN A 311 -9.78 -12.37 38.47
C GLN A 311 -11.26 -12.36 38.90
N GLU A 312 -11.56 -11.83 40.10
CA GLU A 312 -12.95 -11.69 40.57
C GLU A 312 -13.75 -10.72 39.68
N ALA A 313 -13.15 -9.58 39.33
CA ALA A 313 -13.78 -8.59 38.45
C ALA A 313 -14.02 -9.13 37.04
N ALA A 314 -13.11 -9.92 36.49
CA ALA A 314 -13.26 -10.57 35.18
C ALA A 314 -14.35 -11.66 35.22
N ALA A 315 -14.39 -12.45 36.29
CA ALA A 315 -15.41 -13.48 36.48
C ALA A 315 -16.82 -12.88 36.54
N ALA A 316 -16.98 -11.71 37.17
CA ALA A 316 -18.24 -10.98 37.20
C ALA A 316 -18.72 -10.51 35.80
N LYS A 317 -17.78 -10.33 34.84
CA LYS A 317 -18.04 -9.96 33.44
C LYS A 317 -18.05 -11.15 32.49
N ASN A 318 -17.90 -12.36 33.00
CA ASN A 318 -17.74 -13.60 32.21
C ASN A 318 -16.53 -13.57 31.23
N GLU A 319 -15.46 -12.87 31.64
CA GLU A 319 -14.18 -12.76 30.94
C GLU A 319 -13.13 -13.68 31.56
N LYS A 320 -12.19 -14.17 30.74
CA LYS A 320 -11.04 -14.95 31.25
C LYS A 320 -9.88 -14.01 31.56
N TYR A 321 -9.47 -13.99 32.84
CA TYR A 321 -8.26 -13.33 33.29
C TYR A 321 -7.42 -14.28 34.15
N ASN A 322 -6.29 -14.73 33.60
CA ASN A 322 -5.41 -15.70 34.26
C ASN A 322 -3.97 -15.48 33.75
N MET A 323 -3.00 -16.21 34.29
CA MET A 323 -1.59 -16.14 33.91
C MET A 323 -1.42 -16.34 32.36
N ASP A 324 -2.20 -17.23 31.80
CA ASP A 324 -2.21 -17.46 30.36
C ASP A 324 -2.60 -16.22 29.56
N THR A 325 -3.47 -15.38 30.08
CA THR A 325 -3.85 -14.10 29.48
C THR A 325 -2.71 -13.10 29.59
N LEU A 326 -2.02 -13.06 30.73
CA LEU A 326 -0.88 -12.17 30.96
C LEU A 326 0.30 -12.49 30.03
N TRP A 327 0.64 -13.76 29.84
CA TRP A 327 1.70 -14.17 28.90
C TRP A 327 1.41 -13.81 27.44
N GLY A 328 0.16 -13.59 27.08
CA GLY A 328 -0.26 -13.16 25.73
C GLY A 328 -0.18 -11.65 25.48
N TYR A 329 0.27 -10.85 26.46
CA TYR A 329 0.31 -9.39 26.35
C TYR A 329 1.31 -8.88 25.33
N SER A 330 0.94 -7.75 24.75
CA SER A 330 1.79 -6.94 23.88
C SER A 330 1.54 -5.46 24.18
N LYS A 331 2.59 -4.65 24.26
CA LYS A 331 2.51 -3.20 24.47
C LYS A 331 1.71 -2.47 23.39
N SER A 332 1.70 -3.00 22.16
CA SER A 332 1.05 -2.44 20.98
C SER A 332 -0.33 -3.02 20.68
N GLY A 333 -0.78 -4.02 21.45
CA GLY A 333 -2.04 -4.73 21.20
C GLY A 333 -3.24 -4.17 21.96
N PRO A 334 -4.49 -4.51 21.53
CA PRO A 334 -5.71 -4.10 22.23
C PRO A 334 -5.89 -4.75 23.61
N LYS A 335 -5.06 -5.73 23.97
CA LYS A 335 -5.07 -6.40 25.26
C LYS A 335 -3.98 -5.81 26.15
N LYS A 336 -4.27 -4.71 26.80
CA LYS A 336 -3.48 -4.20 27.93
C LYS A 336 -3.91 -4.96 29.17
N ASP A 337 -3.04 -5.01 30.22
CA ASP A 337 -3.45 -5.48 31.55
C ASP A 337 -4.59 -4.58 32.09
N PRO A 338 -5.86 -5.01 31.98
CA PRO A 338 -7.00 -4.14 32.27
C PRO A 338 -7.19 -3.92 33.77
N TYR A 339 -6.49 -4.69 34.60
CA TYR A 339 -6.63 -4.67 36.03
C TYR A 339 -5.39 -4.20 36.76
N GLY A 340 -4.31 -3.86 36.04
CA GLY A 340 -3.09 -3.27 36.59
C GLY A 340 -2.29 -4.21 37.49
N SER A 341 -2.36 -5.51 37.23
CA SER A 341 -1.65 -6.52 38.04
C SER A 341 -0.17 -6.68 37.70
N LEU A 342 0.30 -6.03 36.62
CA LEU A 342 1.70 -6.05 36.18
C LEU A 342 2.39 -4.73 36.52
N VAL A 343 3.36 -4.78 37.47
CA VAL A 343 4.20 -3.63 37.81
C VAL A 343 5.52 -3.71 37.07
N LYS A 344 5.83 -2.73 36.21
CA LYS A 344 7.10 -2.69 35.46
C LYS A 344 8.25 -2.42 36.47
N VAL A 345 9.23 -3.32 36.47
CA VAL A 345 10.40 -3.23 37.37
C VAL A 345 11.70 -3.04 36.62
N GLY A 346 11.71 -3.26 35.29
CA GLY A 346 12.91 -3.08 34.50
C GLY A 346 12.67 -3.23 33.01
N GLU A 347 13.76 -3.06 32.28
CA GLU A 347 13.83 -3.31 30.84
C GLU A 347 15.17 -3.97 30.52
N VAL A 348 15.15 -5.01 29.73
CA VAL A 348 16.35 -5.72 29.30
C VAL A 348 16.50 -5.55 27.81
N THR A 349 17.71 -5.19 27.38
CA THR A 349 18.11 -5.20 25.97
C THR A 349 19.26 -6.17 25.75
N PHE A 350 19.22 -6.94 24.68
CA PHE A 350 20.27 -7.88 24.31
C PHE A 350 20.19 -8.24 22.82
N THR A 351 21.29 -8.74 22.29
CA THR A 351 21.37 -9.31 20.95
C THR A 351 21.47 -10.85 21.06
N ARG A 352 20.62 -11.57 20.30
CA ARG A 352 20.59 -13.04 20.28
C ARG A 352 20.88 -13.53 18.86
N ASN A 353 21.82 -14.46 18.75
CA ASN A 353 22.05 -15.17 17.49
C ASN A 353 21.01 -16.27 17.29
N GLU A 354 20.19 -16.15 16.27
CA GLU A 354 19.04 -17.03 15.99
C GLU A 354 19.43 -18.49 15.62
N LYS A 355 20.71 -18.74 15.32
CA LYS A 355 21.20 -20.09 15.01
C LYS A 355 21.92 -20.77 16.16
N THR A 356 22.66 -20.00 16.95
CA THR A 356 23.51 -20.53 18.03
C THR A 356 22.93 -20.27 19.41
N ASP A 357 21.84 -19.53 19.52
CA ASP A 357 21.25 -19.03 20.77
C ASP A 357 22.21 -18.21 21.66
N ALA A 358 23.36 -17.82 21.10
CA ALA A 358 24.32 -17.00 21.83
C ALA A 358 23.76 -15.61 22.09
N ILE A 359 23.83 -15.18 23.36
CA ILE A 359 23.36 -13.88 23.82
C ILE A 359 24.56 -12.97 24.07
N GLN A 360 24.51 -11.77 23.50
CA GLN A 360 25.51 -10.72 23.61
C GLN A 360 24.84 -9.42 24.05
N ASP A 361 25.64 -8.46 24.50
CA ASP A 361 25.22 -7.10 24.84
C ASP A 361 24.05 -7.02 25.84
N TRP A 362 24.05 -7.95 26.82
CA TRP A 362 23.04 -7.99 27.86
C TRP A 362 23.10 -6.74 28.74
N ASN A 363 22.03 -5.97 28.75
CA ASN A 363 21.91 -4.77 29.56
C ASN A 363 20.56 -4.73 30.28
N LEU A 364 20.58 -4.75 31.60
CA LEU A 364 19.39 -4.62 32.45
C LEU A 364 19.32 -3.18 32.99
N ILE A 365 18.24 -2.50 32.67
CA ILE A 365 17.94 -1.14 33.12
C ILE A 365 16.80 -1.25 34.15
N ILE A 366 17.10 -0.98 35.41
CA ILE A 366 16.12 -0.86 36.48
C ILE A 366 15.83 0.63 36.67
N PRO A 367 14.59 1.12 36.51
CA PRO A 367 14.26 2.51 36.77
C PRO A 367 14.49 2.83 38.28
N GLU A 368 15.12 3.98 38.54
CA GLU A 368 15.33 4.50 39.88
C GLU A 368 14.02 4.80 40.61
#